data_8e93866db27bfca638f4643d71e0493d
#
_entry.id   8e93866db27bfca638f4643d71e0493d
#
_cell.length_a   1.000
_cell.length_b   1.000
_cell.length_c   1.000
_cell.angle_alpha   90.00
_cell.angle_beta   90.00
_cell.angle_gamma   90.00
#
_symmetry.space_group_name_H-M   'P 1'
#
loop_
_entity.id
_entity.type
_entity.pdbx_description
1 polymer ?
#
loop_
_entity_poly.entity_id
_entity_poly.type
_entity_poly.pdbx_seq_one_letter_code
_entity_poly.pdbx_strand_id
1 'polypeptide(L)'
;MINLTIDGIKLSVAEDTTILDAAEKIGIRIPTLCHHPDQAVKANCRVCVCEVEGEHLLQTACSTAVKEGMVIRTHTPRVIKTRKLILQLILGRHPQDCLNCIRNQNCELQALVEEYGIRDNLFPLKLKGLPEDRSTIAIVREPDKCIECRRCVEACSVIQTVNALCVEGRNHELSISPVMSKPLAETGCVLCGQCIHACPVGAISENEQIDEFLAAVADPDKIVVTQIAPAVREAIGEEVGMGTGDMPMDKFVAGLRRIGMD
;
A
#
# COMPACT_ATOMS: atom_id res chain seq x y z
N MET A 1 7.70 31.97 -5.04
CA MET A 1 8.73 30.97 -4.66
C MET A 1 9.03 31.16 -3.18
N ILE A 2 9.07 30.07 -2.44
CA ILE A 2 9.33 30.00 -0.99
C ILE A 2 10.73 29.43 -0.79
N ASN A 3 11.58 30.12 -0.04
CA ASN A 3 12.92 29.65 0.30
C ASN A 3 12.89 28.97 1.68
N LEU A 4 13.48 27.80 1.78
CA LEU A 4 13.52 27.02 3.00
C LEU A 4 14.78 26.16 3.08
N THR A 5 14.99 25.51 4.21
CA THR A 5 16.13 24.62 4.44
C THR A 5 15.61 23.26 4.97
N ILE A 6 16.03 22.16 4.35
CA ILE A 6 15.73 20.80 4.82
C ILE A 6 17.07 20.08 5.05
N ASP A 7 17.30 19.62 6.28
CA ASP A 7 18.53 18.94 6.72
C ASP A 7 19.82 19.66 6.28
N GLY A 8 19.80 21.00 6.31
CA GLY A 8 20.92 21.87 5.94
C GLY A 8 20.99 22.22 4.44
N ILE A 9 20.16 21.62 3.59
CA ILE A 9 20.11 21.90 2.15
C ILE A 9 19.10 23.02 1.90
N LYS A 10 19.55 24.12 1.30
CA LYS A 10 18.70 25.25 0.88
C LYS A 10 18.01 24.94 -0.44
N LEU A 11 16.73 25.22 -0.53
CA LEU A 11 15.95 25.05 -1.76
C LEU A 11 14.89 26.15 -1.88
N SER A 12 14.38 26.32 -3.10
CA SER A 12 13.27 27.23 -3.40
C SER A 12 12.18 26.46 -4.13
N VAL A 13 10.94 26.52 -3.63
CA VAL A 13 9.79 25.79 -4.17
C VAL A 13 8.60 26.72 -4.39
N ALA A 14 7.57 26.23 -5.08
CA ALA A 14 6.32 26.97 -5.26
C ALA A 14 5.57 27.12 -3.92
N GLU A 15 4.72 28.14 -3.82
CA GLU A 15 3.69 28.23 -2.78
C GLU A 15 2.84 26.95 -2.79
N ASP A 16 2.29 26.58 -1.66
CA ASP A 16 1.48 25.36 -1.46
C ASP A 16 2.21 24.01 -1.59
N THR A 17 3.53 24.01 -1.86
CA THR A 17 4.34 22.78 -1.79
C THR A 17 4.34 22.25 -0.35
N THR A 18 4.12 20.94 -0.16
CA THR A 18 4.23 20.31 1.15
C THR A 18 5.70 20.08 1.54
N ILE A 19 5.96 19.88 2.83
CA ILE A 19 7.31 19.49 3.29
C ILE A 19 7.75 18.18 2.62
N LEU A 20 6.83 17.24 2.40
CA LEU A 20 7.11 15.96 1.76
C LEU A 20 7.58 16.16 0.32
N ASP A 21 6.83 16.92 -0.47
CA ASP A 21 7.15 17.18 -1.87
C ASP A 21 8.43 18.00 -2.01
N ALA A 22 8.68 18.94 -1.08
CA ALA A 22 9.91 19.73 -1.06
C ALA A 22 11.14 18.85 -0.76
N ALA A 23 11.01 17.89 0.16
CA ALA A 23 12.07 16.94 0.50
C ALA A 23 12.39 16.01 -0.68
N GLU A 24 11.35 15.49 -1.36
CA GLU A 24 11.50 14.63 -2.52
C GLU A 24 12.27 15.30 -3.67
N LYS A 25 12.03 16.58 -3.94
CA LYS A 25 12.75 17.38 -4.97
C LYS A 25 14.27 17.42 -4.77
N ILE A 26 14.73 17.24 -3.56
CA ILE A 26 16.17 17.23 -3.22
C ILE A 26 16.67 15.82 -2.85
N GLY A 27 15.89 14.78 -3.13
CA GLY A 27 16.26 13.39 -2.90
C GLY A 27 16.20 12.94 -1.44
N ILE A 28 15.57 13.71 -0.55
CA ILE A 28 15.37 13.32 0.86
C ILE A 28 14.06 12.54 0.97
N ARG A 29 14.18 11.26 1.30
CA ARG A 29 13.02 10.38 1.54
C ARG A 29 12.47 10.58 2.95
N ILE A 30 11.21 10.99 3.05
CA ILE A 30 10.44 10.98 4.31
C ILE A 30 9.46 9.82 4.27
N PRO A 31 9.48 8.87 5.24
CA PRO A 31 8.62 7.68 5.19
C PRO A 31 7.15 8.03 5.37
N THR A 32 6.29 7.33 4.64
CA THR A 32 4.82 7.48 4.70
C THR A 32 4.16 6.11 4.68
N LEU A 33 2.89 6.02 5.09
CA LEU A 33 2.02 4.82 4.91
C LEU A 33 0.63 5.17 4.38
N CYS A 34 0.12 6.38 4.66
CA CYS A 34 -1.20 6.79 4.17
C CYS A 34 -1.14 7.74 2.96
N HIS A 35 0.03 8.30 2.66
CA HIS A 35 0.23 9.14 1.49
C HIS A 35 0.31 8.30 0.22
N HIS A 36 -0.29 8.78 -0.86
CA HIS A 36 -0.19 8.25 -2.21
C HIS A 36 -0.15 9.46 -3.17
N PRO A 37 0.76 9.49 -4.17
CA PRO A 37 0.95 10.67 -5.02
C PRO A 37 -0.33 11.08 -5.77
N ASP A 38 -1.14 10.12 -6.21
CA ASP A 38 -2.36 10.36 -7.00
C ASP A 38 -3.63 10.55 -6.14
N GLN A 39 -3.49 10.71 -4.84
CA GLN A 39 -4.62 10.79 -3.91
C GLN A 39 -4.53 12.01 -3.00
N ALA A 40 -5.68 12.48 -2.53
CA ALA A 40 -5.73 13.57 -1.56
C ALA A 40 -4.97 13.23 -0.26
N VAL A 41 -4.42 14.25 0.38
CA VAL A 41 -3.66 14.11 1.63
C VAL A 41 -4.57 13.68 2.77
N LYS A 42 -4.25 12.57 3.42
CA LYS A 42 -5.04 11.99 4.53
C LYS A 42 -4.49 12.34 5.91
N ALA A 43 -3.18 12.49 6.04
CA ALA A 43 -2.43 12.83 7.25
C ALA A 43 -2.78 11.99 8.50
N ASN A 44 -3.25 10.73 8.34
CA ASN A 44 -3.75 9.91 9.44
C ASN A 44 -2.71 8.94 10.04
N CYS A 45 -1.73 8.42 9.27
CA CYS A 45 -0.74 7.48 9.81
C CYS A 45 0.33 8.14 10.71
N ARG A 46 0.60 9.41 10.51
CA ARG A 46 1.60 10.21 11.25
C ARG A 46 3.06 9.73 11.12
N VAL A 47 3.37 8.78 10.25
CA VAL A 47 4.75 8.27 10.06
C VAL A 47 5.68 9.35 9.50
N CYS A 48 5.16 10.27 8.70
CA CYS A 48 5.93 11.33 8.03
C CYS A 48 6.31 12.52 8.92
N VAL A 49 6.24 12.40 10.25
CA VAL A 49 6.59 13.51 11.16
C VAL A 49 8.02 13.98 10.96
N CYS A 50 8.22 15.31 11.02
CA CYS A 50 9.49 15.99 10.98
C CYS A 50 9.53 17.11 12.02
N GLU A 51 10.72 17.61 12.32
CA GLU A 51 10.93 18.72 13.23
C GLU A 51 11.06 20.02 12.43
N VAL A 52 10.33 21.04 12.84
CA VAL A 52 10.38 22.38 12.26
C VAL A 52 10.90 23.33 13.33
N GLU A 53 11.94 24.08 13.02
CA GLU A 53 12.54 25.02 13.98
C GLU A 53 11.53 26.09 14.40
N GLY A 54 11.43 26.32 15.70
CA GLY A 54 10.43 27.22 16.28
C GLY A 54 9.10 26.59 16.62
N GLU A 55 8.83 25.36 16.15
CA GLU A 55 7.60 24.62 16.46
C GLU A 55 7.81 23.64 17.63
N HIS A 56 6.89 23.66 18.60
CA HIS A 56 6.95 22.74 19.74
C HIS A 56 6.57 21.30 19.39
N LEU A 57 5.66 21.14 18.41
CA LEU A 57 5.16 19.84 17.97
C LEU A 57 5.80 19.43 16.65
N LEU A 58 6.04 18.12 16.50
CA LEU A 58 6.44 17.57 15.21
C LEU A 58 5.31 17.77 14.18
N GLN A 59 5.70 18.21 12.98
CA GLN A 59 4.78 18.47 11.88
C GLN A 59 4.69 17.26 10.95
N THR A 60 3.54 17.00 10.35
CA THR A 60 3.36 15.94 9.34
C THR A 60 3.78 16.47 7.97
N ALA A 61 4.84 15.93 7.41
CA ALA A 61 5.42 16.40 6.16
C ALA A 61 4.43 16.37 4.98
N CYS A 62 3.55 15.35 4.92
CA CYS A 62 2.60 15.20 3.82
C CYS A 62 1.46 16.23 3.80
N SER A 63 1.21 16.95 4.91
CA SER A 63 0.08 17.88 5.03
C SER A 63 0.46 19.28 5.45
N THR A 64 1.74 19.52 5.73
CA THR A 64 2.22 20.84 6.14
C THR A 64 2.82 21.56 4.95
N ALA A 65 2.18 22.66 4.52
CA ALA A 65 2.73 23.53 3.50
C ALA A 65 3.97 24.25 4.01
N VAL A 66 4.96 24.41 3.15
CA VAL A 66 6.20 25.14 3.49
C VAL A 66 5.95 26.66 3.62
N LYS A 67 6.78 27.32 4.39
CA LYS A 67 6.74 28.77 4.59
C LYS A 67 8.14 29.36 4.39
N GLU A 68 8.20 30.65 4.06
CA GLU A 68 9.45 31.37 3.87
C GLU A 68 10.34 31.28 5.10
N GLY A 69 11.61 30.93 4.91
CA GLY A 69 12.60 30.78 5.96
C GLY A 69 12.47 29.54 6.84
N MET A 70 11.54 28.61 6.53
CA MET A 70 11.32 27.39 7.32
C MET A 70 12.60 26.54 7.35
N VAL A 71 12.98 26.06 8.55
CA VAL A 71 14.09 25.14 8.74
C VAL A 71 13.55 23.80 9.26
N ILE A 72 13.77 22.75 8.49
CA ILE A 72 13.18 21.43 8.71
C ILE A 72 14.30 20.41 8.94
N ARG A 73 14.10 19.52 9.90
CA ARG A 73 14.98 18.40 10.20
C ARG A 73 14.20 17.08 10.16
N THR A 74 14.63 16.17 9.30
CA THR A 74 13.90 14.92 9.03
C THR A 74 14.41 13.72 9.82
N HIS A 75 15.61 13.79 10.41
CA HIS A 75 16.31 12.65 11.05
C HIS A 75 16.85 12.95 12.46
N THR A 76 16.19 13.84 13.23
CA THR A 76 16.61 14.05 14.62
C THR A 76 16.29 12.83 15.50
N PRO A 77 17.00 12.64 16.62
CA PRO A 77 16.67 11.58 17.58
C PRO A 77 15.22 11.59 18.03
N ARG A 78 14.62 12.78 18.18
CA ARG A 78 13.21 12.97 18.50
C ARG A 78 12.29 12.45 17.39
N VAL A 79 12.57 12.76 16.13
CA VAL A 79 11.83 12.30 14.96
C VAL A 79 11.90 10.77 14.86
N ILE A 80 13.11 10.21 14.93
CA ILE A 80 13.34 8.75 14.84
C ILE A 80 12.58 8.01 15.95
N LYS A 81 12.70 8.48 17.22
CA LYS A 81 11.99 7.88 18.34
C LYS A 81 10.47 7.92 18.16
N THR A 82 9.94 9.05 17.66
CA THR A 82 8.50 9.21 17.43
C THR A 82 8.01 8.31 16.30
N ARG A 83 8.75 8.20 15.20
CA ARG A 83 8.39 7.26 14.10
C ARG A 83 8.41 5.81 14.57
N LYS A 84 9.43 5.39 15.34
CA LYS A 84 9.46 4.06 15.97
C LYS A 84 8.22 3.80 16.82
N LEU A 85 7.84 4.74 17.67
CA LEU A 85 6.65 4.61 18.51
C LEU A 85 5.38 4.47 17.66
N ILE A 86 5.21 5.29 16.63
CA ILE A 86 4.05 5.23 15.73
C ILE A 86 3.99 3.88 15.01
N LEU A 87 5.11 3.40 14.48
CA LEU A 87 5.18 2.09 13.81
C LEU A 87 4.85 0.94 14.79
N GLN A 88 5.32 1.00 16.03
CA GLN A 88 4.98 0.02 17.06
C GLN A 88 3.49 0.04 17.44
N LEU A 89 2.86 1.23 17.47
CA LEU A 89 1.41 1.34 17.68
C LEU A 89 0.62 0.74 16.51
N ILE A 90 1.07 0.92 15.26
CA ILE A 90 0.46 0.29 14.08
C ILE A 90 0.62 -1.23 14.17
N LEU A 91 1.82 -1.72 14.48
CA LEU A 91 2.09 -3.15 14.67
C LEU A 91 1.27 -3.76 15.80
N GLY A 92 0.91 -2.97 16.81
CA GLY A 92 0.12 -3.42 17.95
C GLY A 92 -1.21 -4.08 17.58
N ARG A 93 -1.78 -3.70 16.44
CA ARG A 93 -3.04 -4.24 15.89
C ARG A 93 -2.86 -5.00 14.58
N HIS A 94 -1.64 -5.24 14.17
CA HIS A 94 -1.34 -5.92 12.93
C HIS A 94 -0.85 -7.37 13.22
N PRO A 95 -1.36 -8.40 12.53
CA PRO A 95 -0.84 -9.75 12.67
C PRO A 95 0.63 -9.80 12.29
N GLN A 96 1.46 -10.43 13.13
CA GLN A 96 2.92 -10.51 12.90
C GLN A 96 3.32 -11.83 12.21
N ASP A 97 2.45 -12.34 11.34
CA ASP A 97 2.67 -13.55 10.55
C ASP A 97 3.13 -13.20 9.13
N CYS A 98 4.23 -12.47 9.04
CA CYS A 98 4.75 -11.99 7.75
C CYS A 98 5.14 -13.13 6.80
N LEU A 99 5.64 -14.26 7.32
CA LEU A 99 6.10 -15.37 6.49
C LEU A 99 4.96 -16.04 5.70
N ASN A 100 3.74 -16.02 6.24
CA ASN A 100 2.54 -16.55 5.58
C ASN A 100 1.70 -15.45 4.89
N CYS A 101 2.20 -14.22 4.87
CA CYS A 101 1.48 -13.11 4.26
C CYS A 101 1.81 -13.00 2.77
N ILE A 102 0.79 -12.86 1.93
CA ILE A 102 0.95 -12.67 0.48
C ILE A 102 1.84 -11.46 0.11
N ARG A 103 1.96 -10.47 1.01
CA ARG A 103 2.81 -9.28 0.82
C ARG A 103 4.17 -9.41 1.49
N ASN A 104 4.59 -10.61 1.88
CA ASN A 104 5.92 -10.81 2.45
C ASN A 104 7.00 -10.30 1.50
N GLN A 105 7.96 -9.52 2.01
CA GLN A 105 9.02 -8.83 1.26
C GLN A 105 8.53 -7.73 0.28
N ASN A 106 7.23 -7.54 0.11
CA ASN A 106 6.63 -6.48 -0.70
C ASN A 106 5.54 -5.73 0.08
N CYS A 107 5.85 -5.36 1.33
CA CYS A 107 4.95 -4.68 2.25
C CYS A 107 5.61 -3.40 2.76
N GLU A 108 4.96 -2.24 2.55
CA GLU A 108 5.50 -0.95 2.99
C GLU A 108 5.68 -0.88 4.53
N LEU A 109 4.77 -1.52 5.30
CA LEU A 109 4.91 -1.57 6.75
C LEU A 109 6.10 -2.43 7.17
N GLN A 110 6.27 -3.62 6.57
CA GLN A 110 7.39 -4.52 6.85
C GLN A 110 8.74 -3.82 6.57
N ALA A 111 8.85 -3.15 5.42
CA ALA A 111 10.05 -2.41 5.04
C ALA A 111 10.40 -1.30 6.07
N LEU A 112 9.40 -0.56 6.55
CA LEU A 112 9.62 0.48 7.57
C LEU A 112 9.98 -0.12 8.94
N VAL A 113 9.36 -1.23 9.32
CA VAL A 113 9.68 -1.94 10.57
C VAL A 113 11.14 -2.40 10.57
N GLU A 114 11.61 -2.92 9.44
CA GLU A 114 12.99 -3.33 9.22
C GLU A 114 13.94 -2.12 9.23
N GLU A 115 13.64 -1.07 8.46
CA GLU A 115 14.42 0.18 8.38
C GLU A 115 14.64 0.80 9.76
N TYR A 116 13.60 0.81 10.59
CA TYR A 116 13.67 1.36 11.96
C TYR A 116 14.17 0.36 13.00
N GLY A 117 14.53 -0.87 12.61
CA GLY A 117 15.05 -1.90 13.50
C GLY A 117 14.10 -2.28 14.63
N ILE A 118 12.81 -2.34 14.33
CA ILE A 118 11.76 -2.72 15.29
C ILE A 118 11.68 -4.26 15.29
N ARG A 119 11.96 -4.88 16.45
CA ARG A 119 11.96 -6.34 16.61
C ARG A 119 10.89 -6.84 17.57
N ASP A 120 10.41 -5.96 18.45
CA ASP A 120 9.46 -6.30 19.49
C ASP A 120 8.17 -5.50 19.31
N ASN A 121 7.04 -6.15 19.54
CA ASN A 121 5.76 -5.46 19.66
C ASN A 121 5.56 -4.98 21.10
N LEU A 122 5.85 -3.72 21.36
CA LEU A 122 5.72 -3.11 22.70
C LEU A 122 4.26 -2.87 23.13
N PHE A 123 3.34 -2.89 22.18
CA PHE A 123 1.92 -2.58 22.39
C PHE A 123 1.02 -3.66 21.81
N PRO A 124 1.12 -4.93 22.31
CA PRO A 124 0.27 -5.99 21.77
C PRO A 124 -1.18 -5.70 22.10
N LEU A 125 -1.93 -5.30 21.09
CA LEU A 125 -3.37 -5.06 21.18
C LEU A 125 -4.11 -6.28 20.62
N LYS A 126 -5.31 -6.51 21.12
CA LYS A 126 -6.18 -7.55 20.56
C LYS A 126 -6.54 -7.18 19.12
N LEU A 127 -6.38 -8.12 18.20
CA LEU A 127 -6.92 -8.00 16.84
C LEU A 127 -8.44 -7.85 16.89
N LYS A 128 -9.01 -7.20 15.90
CA LYS A 128 -10.47 -7.00 15.85
C LYS A 128 -11.23 -8.32 15.67
N GLY A 129 -10.57 -9.33 15.08
CA GLY A 129 -11.18 -10.63 14.78
C GLY A 129 -12.24 -10.51 13.70
N LEU A 130 -12.04 -9.61 12.74
CA LEU A 130 -12.96 -9.41 11.63
C LEU A 130 -12.79 -10.55 10.63
N PRO A 131 -13.91 -11.09 10.10
CA PRO A 131 -13.84 -12.20 9.17
C PRO A 131 -13.16 -11.78 7.85
N GLU A 132 -12.42 -12.71 7.29
CA GLU A 132 -11.92 -12.61 5.93
C GLU A 132 -13.10 -12.59 4.94
N ASP A 133 -13.00 -11.76 3.91
CA ASP A 133 -14.00 -11.68 2.84
C ASP A 133 -13.41 -12.23 1.54
N ARG A 134 -13.82 -13.43 1.16
CA ARG A 134 -13.53 -14.12 -0.10
C ARG A 134 -14.77 -14.24 -0.99
N SER A 135 -15.72 -13.33 -0.84
CA SER A 135 -16.99 -13.37 -1.56
C SER A 135 -16.84 -13.15 -3.07
N THR A 136 -15.74 -12.52 -3.50
CA THR A 136 -15.49 -12.28 -4.93
C THR A 136 -14.50 -13.29 -5.51
N ILE A 137 -14.55 -13.47 -6.83
CA ILE A 137 -13.62 -14.35 -7.55
C ILE A 137 -12.21 -13.76 -7.71
N ALA A 138 -12.04 -12.45 -7.52
CA ALA A 138 -10.81 -11.76 -7.86
C ALA A 138 -10.12 -11.07 -6.67
N ILE A 139 -10.87 -10.66 -5.65
CA ILE A 139 -10.38 -9.85 -4.54
C ILE A 139 -10.65 -10.54 -3.21
N VAL A 140 -9.60 -10.68 -2.41
CA VAL A 140 -9.66 -11.15 -1.03
C VAL A 140 -9.40 -9.97 -0.10
N ARG A 141 -10.14 -9.91 1.01
CA ARG A 141 -9.93 -8.92 2.06
C ARG A 141 -9.68 -9.60 3.40
N GLU A 142 -8.58 -9.21 4.03
CA GLU A 142 -8.20 -9.63 5.39
C GLU A 142 -8.18 -8.41 6.32
N PRO A 143 -9.33 -8.03 6.90
CA PRO A 143 -9.48 -6.77 7.63
C PRO A 143 -8.54 -6.62 8.83
N ASP A 144 -8.15 -7.70 9.48
CA ASP A 144 -7.23 -7.67 10.62
C ASP A 144 -5.80 -7.23 10.23
N LYS A 145 -5.42 -7.35 8.94
CA LYS A 145 -4.17 -6.82 8.40
C LYS A 145 -4.25 -5.32 8.05
N CYS A 146 -5.42 -4.70 8.17
CA CYS A 146 -5.63 -3.31 7.75
C CYS A 146 -5.02 -2.32 8.74
N ILE A 147 -4.18 -1.40 8.23
CA ILE A 147 -3.59 -0.30 9.00
C ILE A 147 -4.39 1.02 8.91
N GLU A 148 -5.61 0.95 8.39
CA GLU A 148 -6.57 2.08 8.32
C GLU A 148 -6.05 3.30 7.54
N CYS A 149 -5.14 3.10 6.58
CA CYS A 149 -4.52 4.18 5.80
C CYS A 149 -5.49 4.89 4.84
N ARG A 150 -6.65 4.29 4.52
CA ARG A 150 -7.70 4.80 3.64
C ARG A 150 -7.32 4.96 2.17
N ARG A 151 -6.15 4.48 1.72
CA ARG A 151 -5.76 4.56 0.30
C ARG A 151 -6.77 3.84 -0.60
N CYS A 152 -7.21 2.63 -0.21
CA CYS A 152 -8.17 1.84 -0.98
C CYS A 152 -9.56 2.48 -1.06
N VAL A 153 -10.00 3.17 0.00
CA VAL A 153 -11.28 3.90 -0.02
C VAL A 153 -11.24 4.99 -1.07
N GLU A 154 -10.18 5.80 -1.10
CA GLU A 154 -10.06 6.89 -2.05
C GLU A 154 -9.85 6.38 -3.49
N ALA A 155 -9.05 5.32 -3.67
CA ALA A 155 -8.93 4.66 -4.96
C ALA A 155 -10.30 4.20 -5.48
N CYS A 156 -11.14 3.64 -4.61
CA CYS A 156 -12.47 3.15 -4.97
C CYS A 156 -13.50 4.30 -5.19
N SER A 157 -13.48 5.32 -4.34
CA SER A 157 -14.51 6.37 -4.34
C SER A 157 -14.21 7.54 -5.27
N VAL A 158 -12.95 8.01 -5.31
CA VAL A 158 -12.56 9.20 -6.06
C VAL A 158 -12.00 8.82 -7.42
N ILE A 159 -11.01 7.90 -7.47
CA ILE A 159 -10.34 7.56 -8.73
C ILE A 159 -11.26 6.69 -9.59
N GLN A 160 -11.85 5.63 -9.03
CA GLN A 160 -12.72 4.70 -9.77
C GLN A 160 -14.20 5.06 -9.73
N THR A 161 -14.63 5.97 -8.85
CA THR A 161 -16.02 6.41 -8.68
C THR A 161 -17.03 5.29 -8.37
N VAL A 162 -16.56 4.13 -7.88
CA VAL A 162 -17.36 2.92 -7.61
C VAL A 162 -18.01 2.96 -6.23
N ASN A 163 -17.31 3.49 -5.22
CA ASN A 163 -17.79 3.60 -3.82
C ASN A 163 -18.17 2.26 -3.16
N ALA A 164 -17.50 1.16 -3.51
CA ALA A 164 -17.74 -0.15 -2.88
C ALA A 164 -17.11 -0.27 -1.49
N LEU A 165 -16.06 0.54 -1.19
CA LEU A 165 -15.35 0.56 0.09
C LEU A 165 -15.59 1.88 0.80
N CYS A 166 -15.76 1.82 2.13
CA CYS A 166 -15.96 2.98 2.99
C CYS A 166 -15.21 2.86 4.31
N VAL A 167 -15.24 3.94 5.08
CA VAL A 167 -14.77 3.97 6.47
C VAL A 167 -15.97 3.80 7.37
N GLU A 168 -15.96 2.78 8.21
CA GLU A 168 -17.02 2.51 9.19
C GLU A 168 -16.47 2.63 10.62
N GLY A 169 -17.33 2.90 11.56
CA GLY A 169 -16.98 3.04 12.97
C GLY A 169 -16.19 4.31 13.29
N ARG A 170 -15.74 4.40 14.54
CA ARG A 170 -14.98 5.54 15.09
C ARG A 170 -13.96 5.04 16.09
N ASN A 171 -12.89 5.81 16.30
CA ASN A 171 -11.83 5.50 17.27
C ASN A 171 -11.24 4.09 17.06
N HIS A 172 -11.25 3.26 18.10
CA HIS A 172 -10.72 1.89 18.08
C HIS A 172 -11.58 0.91 17.25
N GLU A 173 -12.84 1.25 16.97
CA GLU A 173 -13.75 0.46 16.14
C GLU A 173 -13.70 0.87 14.65
N LEU A 174 -12.91 1.91 14.32
CA LEU A 174 -12.75 2.31 12.92
C LEU A 174 -12.25 1.14 12.09
N SER A 175 -12.90 0.87 10.98
CA SER A 175 -12.52 -0.16 10.02
C SER A 175 -12.72 0.32 8.58
N ILE A 176 -12.00 -0.29 7.68
CA ILE A 176 -12.25 -0.15 6.25
C ILE A 176 -13.05 -1.38 5.83
N SER A 177 -14.27 -1.16 5.38
CA SER A 177 -15.19 -2.23 5.01
C SER A 177 -15.92 -1.96 3.69
N PRO A 178 -16.52 -2.97 3.08
CA PRO A 178 -17.51 -2.74 2.04
C PRO A 178 -18.72 -1.99 2.61
N VAL A 179 -19.39 -1.25 1.76
CA VAL A 179 -20.54 -0.41 2.14
C VAL A 179 -21.58 -1.25 2.89
N MET A 180 -22.04 -0.75 4.04
CA MET A 180 -23.00 -1.39 4.94
C MET A 180 -22.51 -2.73 5.55
N SER A 181 -21.18 -2.91 5.66
CA SER A 181 -20.55 -4.15 6.16
C SER A 181 -21.00 -5.43 5.42
N LYS A 182 -21.44 -5.32 4.17
CA LYS A 182 -21.83 -6.45 3.33
C LYS A 182 -20.59 -7.19 2.78
N PRO A 183 -20.74 -8.45 2.36
CA PRO A 183 -19.72 -9.08 1.52
C PRO A 183 -19.41 -8.23 0.29
N LEU A 184 -18.15 -8.16 -0.14
CA LEU A 184 -17.75 -7.30 -1.27
C LEU A 184 -18.52 -7.62 -2.56
N ALA A 185 -18.85 -8.90 -2.78
CA ALA A 185 -19.65 -9.35 -3.92
C ALA A 185 -21.09 -8.80 -3.95
N GLU A 186 -21.62 -8.38 -2.78
CA GLU A 186 -22.99 -7.82 -2.66
C GLU A 186 -23.01 -6.29 -2.79
N THR A 187 -21.86 -5.68 -3.08
CA THR A 187 -21.72 -4.25 -3.32
C THR A 187 -21.63 -3.92 -4.80
N GLY A 188 -21.51 -2.64 -5.16
CA GLY A 188 -21.27 -2.21 -6.53
C GLY A 188 -19.84 -2.44 -7.05
N CYS A 189 -19.07 -3.35 -6.42
CA CYS A 189 -17.68 -3.61 -6.79
C CYS A 189 -17.58 -4.14 -8.24
N VAL A 190 -16.73 -3.50 -9.05
CA VAL A 190 -16.49 -3.87 -10.45
C VAL A 190 -15.20 -4.69 -10.64
N LEU A 191 -14.61 -5.20 -9.56
CA LEU A 191 -13.41 -6.04 -9.55
C LEU A 191 -12.18 -5.43 -10.26
N CYS A 192 -12.06 -4.11 -10.28
CA CYS A 192 -10.99 -3.40 -11.01
C CYS A 192 -9.58 -3.54 -10.38
N GLY A 193 -9.45 -4.05 -9.15
CA GLY A 193 -8.17 -4.28 -8.47
C GLY A 193 -7.45 -3.02 -7.93
N GLN A 194 -7.93 -1.80 -8.18
CA GLN A 194 -7.23 -0.57 -7.77
C GLN A 194 -7.06 -0.44 -6.25
N CYS A 195 -7.94 -1.04 -5.47
CA CYS A 195 -7.80 -1.12 -4.01
C CYS A 195 -6.62 -2.02 -3.58
N ILE A 196 -6.28 -3.05 -4.37
CA ILE A 196 -5.11 -3.92 -4.14
C ILE A 196 -3.83 -3.12 -4.35
N HIS A 197 -3.72 -2.43 -5.48
CA HIS A 197 -2.59 -1.55 -5.80
C HIS A 197 -2.37 -0.47 -4.74
N ALA A 198 -3.45 0.15 -4.28
CA ALA A 198 -3.38 1.21 -3.28
C ALA A 198 -3.03 0.70 -1.87
N CYS A 199 -3.20 -0.60 -1.58
CA CYS A 199 -2.99 -1.15 -0.24
C CYS A 199 -1.49 -1.30 0.07
N PRO A 200 -0.96 -0.64 1.11
CA PRO A 200 0.46 -0.71 1.46
C PRO A 200 0.83 -2.00 2.22
N VAL A 201 -0.17 -2.82 2.58
CA VAL A 201 -0.02 -4.06 3.34
C VAL A 201 -0.87 -5.18 2.72
N GLY A 202 -0.87 -6.39 3.30
CA GLY A 202 -1.63 -7.53 2.81
C GLY A 202 -3.11 -7.57 3.23
N ALA A 203 -3.76 -6.42 3.45
CA ALA A 203 -5.16 -6.38 3.87
C ALA A 203 -6.16 -6.53 2.70
N ILE A 204 -5.71 -6.29 1.48
CA ILE A 204 -6.45 -6.52 0.24
C ILE A 204 -5.47 -7.13 -0.75
N SER A 205 -5.84 -8.25 -1.34
CA SER A 205 -5.01 -9.00 -2.27
C SER A 205 -5.84 -9.61 -3.38
N GLU A 206 -5.17 -10.15 -4.37
CA GLU A 206 -5.74 -11.00 -5.38
C GLU A 206 -6.24 -12.32 -4.76
N ASN A 207 -7.33 -12.86 -5.30
CA ASN A 207 -7.73 -14.23 -5.02
C ASN A 207 -6.87 -15.15 -5.89
N GLU A 208 -5.78 -15.64 -5.33
CA GLU A 208 -4.83 -16.50 -6.02
C GLU A 208 -5.46 -17.87 -6.30
N GLN A 209 -5.33 -18.35 -7.54
CA GLN A 209 -5.90 -19.62 -8.02
C GLN A 209 -4.82 -20.51 -8.66
N ILE A 210 -3.56 -20.34 -8.26
CA ILE A 210 -2.42 -21.09 -8.82
C ILE A 210 -2.54 -22.57 -8.50
N ASP A 211 -2.92 -22.94 -7.29
CA ASP A 211 -3.05 -24.35 -6.87
C ASP A 211 -4.16 -25.07 -7.64
N GLU A 212 -5.31 -24.42 -7.84
CA GLU A 212 -6.41 -24.95 -8.62
C GLU A 212 -6.03 -25.14 -10.10
N PHE A 213 -5.28 -24.17 -10.64
CA PHE A 213 -4.76 -24.25 -12.00
C PHE A 213 -3.76 -25.41 -12.14
N LEU A 214 -2.79 -25.54 -11.24
CA LEU A 214 -1.81 -26.63 -11.27
C LEU A 214 -2.48 -28.00 -11.08
N ALA A 215 -3.48 -28.10 -10.22
CA ALA A 215 -4.27 -29.32 -10.07
C ALA A 215 -5.05 -29.66 -11.35
N ALA A 216 -5.59 -28.66 -12.05
CA ALA A 216 -6.29 -28.88 -13.31
C ALA A 216 -5.33 -29.34 -14.43
N VAL A 217 -4.14 -28.76 -14.51
CA VAL A 217 -3.08 -29.15 -15.48
C VAL A 217 -2.57 -30.56 -15.21
N ALA A 218 -2.50 -30.99 -13.95
CA ALA A 218 -2.06 -32.33 -13.57
C ALA A 218 -3.14 -33.42 -13.77
N ASP A 219 -4.40 -33.06 -14.00
CA ASP A 219 -5.54 -33.98 -14.16
C ASP A 219 -5.61 -34.46 -15.62
N PRO A 220 -5.37 -35.75 -15.90
CA PRO A 220 -5.37 -36.28 -17.26
C PRO A 220 -6.75 -36.27 -17.96
N ASP A 221 -7.83 -36.11 -17.17
CA ASP A 221 -9.20 -36.04 -17.69
C ASP A 221 -9.63 -34.60 -18.04
N LYS A 222 -8.74 -33.62 -17.89
CA LYS A 222 -9.00 -32.20 -18.16
C LYS A 222 -8.13 -31.64 -19.29
N ILE A 223 -8.76 -30.86 -20.14
CA ILE A 223 -8.08 -30.03 -21.15
C ILE A 223 -8.07 -28.59 -20.59
N VAL A 224 -6.88 -28.04 -20.37
CA VAL A 224 -6.74 -26.68 -19.83
C VAL A 224 -6.46 -25.70 -20.97
N VAL A 225 -7.40 -24.82 -21.21
CA VAL A 225 -7.28 -23.78 -22.24
C VAL A 225 -7.19 -22.40 -21.60
N THR A 226 -6.42 -21.50 -22.21
CA THR A 226 -6.29 -20.11 -21.76
C THR A 226 -6.56 -19.12 -22.86
N GLN A 227 -7.09 -17.97 -22.46
CA GLN A 227 -7.15 -16.78 -23.29
C GLN A 227 -6.22 -15.71 -22.71
N ILE A 228 -5.30 -15.23 -23.53
CA ILE A 228 -4.27 -14.28 -23.12
C ILE A 228 -4.73 -12.86 -23.44
N ALA A 229 -4.85 -12.01 -22.41
CA ALA A 229 -5.07 -10.58 -22.62
C ALA A 229 -3.78 -9.92 -23.17
N PRO A 230 -3.85 -8.99 -24.13
CA PRO A 230 -2.66 -8.33 -24.69
C PRO A 230 -1.78 -7.67 -23.63
N ALA A 231 -2.36 -6.97 -22.66
CA ALA A 231 -1.64 -6.30 -21.57
C ALA A 231 -0.85 -7.28 -20.67
N VAL A 232 -1.37 -8.51 -20.45
CA VAL A 232 -0.69 -9.54 -19.65
C VAL A 232 0.59 -10.00 -20.36
N ARG A 233 0.54 -10.16 -21.67
CA ARG A 233 1.72 -10.53 -22.48
C ARG A 233 2.84 -9.50 -22.33
N GLU A 234 2.49 -8.21 -22.41
CA GLU A 234 3.48 -7.13 -22.28
C GLU A 234 4.06 -7.06 -20.87
N ALA A 235 3.23 -7.13 -19.85
CA ALA A 235 3.65 -7.11 -18.44
C ALA A 235 4.62 -8.27 -18.11
N ILE A 236 4.33 -9.49 -18.58
CA ILE A 236 5.24 -10.64 -18.37
C ILE A 236 6.58 -10.43 -19.07
N GLY A 237 6.60 -9.78 -20.25
CA GLY A 237 7.84 -9.44 -20.94
C GLY A 237 8.75 -8.56 -20.08
N GLU A 238 8.21 -7.53 -19.47
CA GLU A 238 8.93 -6.64 -18.56
C GLU A 238 9.47 -7.38 -17.33
N GLU A 239 8.65 -8.24 -16.70
CA GLU A 239 9.05 -9.03 -15.52
C GLU A 239 10.23 -9.99 -15.81
N VAL A 240 10.35 -10.50 -17.03
CA VAL A 240 11.48 -11.36 -17.43
C VAL A 240 12.64 -10.57 -18.07
N GLY A 241 12.66 -9.25 -17.91
CA GLY A 241 13.74 -8.37 -18.36
C GLY A 241 13.76 -8.07 -19.85
N MET A 242 12.63 -8.23 -20.53
CA MET A 242 12.44 -7.78 -21.91
C MET A 242 11.98 -6.34 -21.96
N GLY A 243 12.15 -5.64 -23.08
CA GLY A 243 11.58 -4.32 -23.28
C GLY A 243 10.04 -4.35 -23.33
N THR A 244 9.40 -3.20 -23.07
CA THR A 244 7.95 -3.06 -23.17
C THR A 244 7.44 -3.50 -24.53
N GLY A 245 6.51 -4.46 -24.57
CA GLY A 245 5.95 -5.02 -25.80
C GLY A 245 6.82 -6.05 -26.51
N ASP A 246 7.99 -6.38 -26.01
CA ASP A 246 8.96 -7.27 -26.66
C ASP A 246 8.71 -8.77 -26.46
N MET A 247 7.70 -9.17 -25.68
CA MET A 247 7.40 -10.60 -25.49
C MET A 247 6.80 -11.22 -26.77
N PRO A 248 7.53 -12.05 -27.51
CA PRO A 248 6.99 -12.75 -28.67
C PRO A 248 5.92 -13.77 -28.25
N MET A 249 4.84 -13.84 -29.00
CA MET A 249 3.70 -14.73 -28.68
C MET A 249 4.13 -16.20 -28.67
N ASP A 250 5.02 -16.61 -29.57
CA ASP A 250 5.55 -17.97 -29.66
C ASP A 250 6.33 -18.39 -28.41
N LYS A 251 7.14 -17.48 -27.84
CA LYS A 251 7.83 -17.73 -26.55
C LYS A 251 6.84 -17.84 -25.40
N PHE A 252 5.84 -16.96 -25.36
CA PHE A 252 4.81 -17.01 -24.33
C PHE A 252 4.03 -18.32 -24.38
N VAL A 253 3.56 -18.73 -25.57
CA VAL A 253 2.87 -20.02 -25.78
C VAL A 253 3.77 -21.21 -25.45
N ALA A 254 5.05 -21.17 -25.83
CA ALA A 254 6.02 -22.20 -25.47
C ALA A 254 6.21 -22.32 -23.95
N GLY A 255 6.18 -21.19 -23.22
CA GLY A 255 6.18 -21.19 -21.76
C GLY A 255 4.95 -21.89 -21.19
N LEU A 256 3.76 -21.55 -21.64
CA LEU A 256 2.50 -22.15 -21.20
C LEU A 256 2.47 -23.66 -21.44
N ARG A 257 2.91 -24.12 -22.63
CA ARG A 257 3.03 -25.55 -22.93
C ARG A 257 4.00 -26.29 -22.01
N ARG A 258 5.09 -25.63 -21.59
CA ARG A 258 6.04 -26.22 -20.63
C ARG A 258 5.47 -26.39 -19.22
N ILE A 259 4.48 -25.62 -18.86
CA ILE A 259 3.75 -25.75 -17.58
C ILE A 259 2.70 -26.88 -17.67
N GLY A 260 2.43 -27.40 -18.87
CA GLY A 260 1.51 -28.53 -19.09
C GLY A 260 0.18 -28.12 -19.70
N MET A 261 0.05 -26.92 -20.26
CA MET A 261 -1.14 -26.53 -21.03
C MET A 261 -1.12 -27.11 -22.44
N ASP A 262 -2.30 -27.44 -22.96
CA ASP A 262 -2.50 -27.99 -24.30
C ASP A 262 -2.46 -26.94 -25.42
#